data_b52cbd13e262bef8db64e845458064e6
#
_entry.id   b52cbd13e262bef8db64e845458064e6
#
_cell.length_a   1.000
_cell.length_b   1.000
_cell.length_c   1.000
_cell.angle_alpha   90.00
_cell.angle_beta   90.00
_cell.angle_gamma   90.00
#
_symmetry.space_group_name_H-M   'P 1'
#
loop_
_entity.id
_entity.type
_entity.pdbx_description
1 polymer ?
#
loop_
_entity_poly.entity_id
_entity_poly.type
_entity_poly.pdbx_seq_one_letter_code
_entity_poly.pdbx_strand_id
1 'polypeptide(L)'
;HGTIMVFLAVVPLGFAAFGNYVVPLQIGAPDMCFPRVNMASFWSFFLGCVVMTGSFFIPGGAAQAGWTSYSPLASVIPTDGQSFWLIGMILLITSSLLGAVNFIATIIQLRAPGMTWFRMPFFVWAQFITAFLLLLAFPPLEAAGIMQLMDRVADTSFFLPSGVFDTGSTPMAVSGGGSPLLWQHLFWFLGHPEVYVLILPAIGMVAEILCNNARRPLWGYKVMVAALFVLGFLSFIVWAHHMYLTGMSAKVATFFQTTTMIISIPSVILLTCLFMTLWKGSIRFNPASMFALAFLPMFGIGGLTGLPLGFSFTDLHLHDSYYVIAHFHYVVAPGTIFAMFAGIYFWFPKMTGRKMNEYWGKVHFWGSLIFMNIIFMPMFIQGFAGLSRRMSDGGATYSLVQNPDVTSGALSDLIIRLNEYITLGAFGMFLIQIVFIVNFFHSIRNGEKVENDNPVESTTLDWQTPTPPPHGNFTKEPEVHGEPYAYSVPGADKDYIPQTDPNRP
;
A
#
# COMPACT_ATOMS: atom_id res chain seq x y z
N HIS A 1 12.28 4.52 -7.97
CA HIS A 1 11.99 3.80 -6.73
C HIS A 1 10.51 3.96 -6.33
N GLY A 2 10.00 5.19 -6.15
CA GLY A 2 8.61 5.40 -5.74
C GLY A 2 7.60 4.75 -6.69
N THR A 3 7.73 4.95 -7.99
CA THR A 3 6.87 4.34 -9.01
C THR A 3 6.89 2.80 -8.95
N ILE A 4 8.09 2.21 -8.86
CA ILE A 4 8.24 0.74 -8.79
C ILE A 4 7.58 0.20 -7.52
N MET A 5 7.84 0.83 -6.37
CA MET A 5 7.29 0.36 -5.10
C MET A 5 5.77 0.48 -5.05
N VAL A 6 5.21 1.61 -5.48
CA VAL A 6 3.76 1.85 -5.40
C VAL A 6 3.02 1.05 -6.47
N PHE A 7 3.31 1.27 -7.76
CA PHE A 7 2.49 0.77 -8.87
C PHE A 7 2.90 -0.62 -9.40
N LEU A 8 4.16 -1.05 -9.18
CA LEU A 8 4.63 -2.34 -9.68
C LEU A 8 4.78 -3.42 -8.59
N ALA A 9 4.88 -3.03 -7.32
CA ALA A 9 5.11 -3.99 -6.24
C ALA A 9 3.94 -4.04 -5.23
N VAL A 10 3.70 -2.95 -4.49
CA VAL A 10 2.84 -3.00 -3.31
C VAL A 10 1.35 -3.13 -3.67
N VAL A 11 0.83 -2.30 -4.58
CA VAL A 11 -0.57 -2.42 -5.03
C VAL A 11 -0.82 -3.75 -5.74
N PRO A 12 0.00 -4.17 -6.72
CA PRO A 12 -0.19 -5.46 -7.36
C PRO A 12 -0.14 -6.64 -6.39
N LEU A 13 0.75 -6.63 -5.41
CA LEU A 13 0.83 -7.71 -4.43
C LEU A 13 -0.38 -7.70 -3.49
N GLY A 14 -0.72 -6.56 -2.88
CA GLY A 14 -1.79 -6.46 -1.89
C GLY A 14 -3.19 -6.56 -2.47
N PHE A 15 -3.46 -5.82 -3.53
CA PHE A 15 -4.77 -5.81 -4.18
C PHE A 15 -4.92 -6.95 -5.19
N ALA A 16 -4.02 -7.06 -6.17
CA ALA A 16 -4.21 -8.03 -7.26
C ALA A 16 -3.82 -9.45 -6.84
N ALA A 17 -2.61 -9.72 -6.32
CA ALA A 17 -2.17 -11.09 -6.04
C ALA A 17 -2.94 -11.71 -4.87
N PHE A 18 -2.91 -11.08 -3.70
CA PHE A 18 -3.69 -11.58 -2.55
C PHE A 18 -5.19 -11.53 -2.81
N GLY A 19 -5.69 -10.47 -3.46
CA GLY A 19 -7.10 -10.36 -3.79
C GLY A 19 -7.58 -11.49 -4.70
N ASN A 20 -6.92 -11.73 -5.84
CA ASN A 20 -7.31 -12.78 -6.78
C ASN A 20 -7.21 -14.20 -6.18
N TYR A 21 -6.30 -14.40 -5.22
CA TYR A 21 -6.17 -15.70 -4.57
C TYR A 21 -7.15 -15.86 -3.40
N VAL A 22 -7.20 -14.91 -2.48
CA VAL A 22 -7.91 -15.07 -1.21
C VAL A 22 -9.40 -14.72 -1.31
N VAL A 23 -9.79 -13.68 -2.10
CA VAL A 23 -11.18 -13.23 -2.16
C VAL A 23 -12.11 -14.33 -2.69
N PRO A 24 -11.85 -14.99 -3.84
CA PRO A 24 -12.71 -16.08 -4.31
C PRO A 24 -12.83 -17.21 -3.29
N LEU A 25 -11.72 -17.57 -2.64
CA LEU A 25 -11.72 -18.59 -1.60
C LEU A 25 -12.57 -18.17 -0.38
N GLN A 26 -12.44 -16.93 0.07
CA GLN A 26 -13.17 -16.44 1.25
C GLN A 26 -14.67 -16.24 1.02
N ILE A 27 -15.09 -15.98 -0.22
CA ILE A 27 -16.53 -15.87 -0.54
C ILE A 27 -17.15 -17.15 -1.07
N GLY A 28 -16.36 -18.21 -1.29
CA GLY A 28 -16.82 -19.48 -1.81
C GLY A 28 -17.00 -19.52 -3.33
N ALA A 29 -16.37 -18.60 -4.06
CA ALA A 29 -16.45 -18.51 -5.50
C ALA A 29 -15.45 -19.47 -6.19
N PRO A 30 -15.83 -20.06 -7.35
CA PRO A 30 -14.95 -20.95 -8.10
C PRO A 30 -13.82 -20.23 -8.83
N ASP A 31 -14.00 -18.96 -9.18
CA ASP A 31 -13.05 -18.08 -9.88
C ASP A 31 -13.54 -16.63 -9.76
N MET A 32 -12.81 -15.69 -10.35
CA MET A 32 -13.26 -14.31 -10.56
C MET A 32 -14.42 -14.29 -11.58
N CYS A 33 -15.31 -13.27 -11.44
CA CYS A 33 -16.53 -13.16 -12.27
C CYS A 33 -16.23 -13.08 -13.78
N PHE A 34 -15.16 -12.37 -14.14
CA PHE A 34 -14.74 -12.18 -15.52
C PHE A 34 -13.32 -12.69 -15.76
N PRO A 35 -13.09 -14.02 -15.95
CA PRO A 35 -11.73 -14.56 -16.09
C PRO A 35 -10.94 -13.98 -17.27
N ARG A 36 -11.62 -13.67 -18.39
CA ARG A 36 -10.98 -13.04 -19.56
C ARG A 36 -10.55 -11.60 -19.29
N VAL A 37 -11.35 -10.83 -18.54
CA VAL A 37 -10.98 -9.47 -18.11
C VAL A 37 -9.81 -9.53 -17.13
N ASN A 38 -9.80 -10.54 -16.24
CA ASN A 38 -8.67 -10.78 -15.34
C ASN A 38 -7.36 -11.05 -16.10
N MET A 39 -7.43 -11.87 -17.14
CA MET A 39 -6.31 -12.14 -18.04
C MET A 39 -5.85 -10.86 -18.77
N ALA A 40 -6.78 -10.04 -19.28
CA ALA A 40 -6.46 -8.78 -19.93
C ALA A 40 -5.80 -7.80 -18.95
N SER A 41 -6.28 -7.70 -17.70
CA SER A 41 -5.65 -6.93 -16.63
C SER A 41 -4.20 -7.36 -16.40
N PHE A 42 -3.95 -8.66 -16.25
CA PHE A 42 -2.60 -9.19 -16.08
C PHE A 42 -1.66 -8.83 -17.25
N TRP A 43 -2.10 -9.01 -18.49
CA TRP A 43 -1.26 -8.71 -19.65
C TRP A 43 -1.01 -7.21 -19.83
N SER A 44 -2.00 -6.36 -19.53
CA SER A 44 -1.79 -4.91 -19.49
C SER A 44 -0.75 -4.50 -18.43
N PHE A 45 -0.84 -5.10 -17.23
CA PHE A 45 0.17 -4.91 -16.18
C PHE A 45 1.56 -5.34 -16.63
N PHE A 46 1.67 -6.55 -17.20
CA PHE A 46 2.95 -7.09 -17.68
C PHE A 46 3.59 -6.20 -18.75
N LEU A 47 2.80 -5.74 -19.72
CA LEU A 47 3.29 -4.82 -20.76
C LEU A 47 3.73 -3.48 -20.16
N GLY A 48 2.97 -2.94 -19.19
CA GLY A 48 3.35 -1.73 -18.47
C GLY A 48 4.69 -1.88 -17.74
N CYS A 49 4.91 -3.03 -17.09
CA CYS A 49 6.19 -3.34 -16.45
C CYS A 49 7.35 -3.43 -17.46
N VAL A 50 7.12 -4.07 -18.62
CA VAL A 50 8.15 -4.19 -19.68
C VAL A 50 8.51 -2.83 -20.23
N VAL A 51 7.52 -1.98 -20.57
CA VAL A 51 7.74 -0.63 -21.09
C VAL A 51 8.51 0.21 -20.05
N MET A 52 8.07 0.21 -18.81
CA MET A 52 8.70 0.99 -17.75
C MET A 52 10.13 0.54 -17.45
N THR A 53 10.37 -0.78 -17.40
CA THR A 53 11.72 -1.35 -17.22
C THR A 53 12.59 -1.08 -18.44
N GLY A 54 12.03 -1.14 -19.64
CA GLY A 54 12.72 -0.80 -20.90
C GLY A 54 13.29 0.60 -20.91
N SER A 55 12.67 1.55 -20.20
CA SER A 55 13.16 2.93 -20.09
C SER A 55 14.58 3.06 -19.51
N PHE A 56 15.06 2.07 -18.75
CA PHE A 56 16.41 2.09 -18.21
C PHE A 56 17.50 1.84 -19.28
N PHE A 57 17.13 1.30 -20.43
CA PHE A 57 18.05 0.87 -21.49
C PHE A 57 18.07 1.80 -22.70
N ILE A 58 17.29 2.90 -22.68
CA ILE A 58 17.24 3.89 -23.76
C ILE A 58 18.22 5.04 -23.48
N PRO A 59 18.64 5.81 -24.53
CA PRO A 59 19.45 7.00 -24.34
C PRO A 59 18.80 8.01 -23.38
N GLY A 60 19.57 8.52 -22.43
CA GLY A 60 19.06 9.41 -21.38
C GLY A 60 18.48 8.69 -20.18
N GLY A 61 18.27 7.37 -20.22
CA GLY A 61 17.83 6.54 -19.10
C GLY A 61 16.35 6.71 -18.72
N ALA A 62 15.99 6.18 -17.56
CA ALA A 62 14.62 6.20 -17.02
C ALA A 62 14.12 7.63 -16.72
N ALA A 63 12.82 7.75 -16.40
CA ALA A 63 12.18 9.00 -16.02
C ALA A 63 12.91 9.73 -14.88
N GLN A 64 13.15 11.01 -15.02
CA GLN A 64 13.94 11.83 -14.10
C GLN A 64 13.10 12.85 -13.30
N ALA A 65 11.80 12.96 -13.56
CA ALA A 65 10.90 13.91 -12.88
C ALA A 65 10.31 13.38 -11.56
N GLY A 66 10.78 12.21 -11.08
CA GLY A 66 10.23 11.54 -9.90
C GLY A 66 8.88 10.88 -10.16
N TRP A 67 8.35 10.17 -9.14
CA TRP A 67 7.11 9.41 -9.29
C TRP A 67 5.85 10.28 -9.42
N THR A 68 5.93 11.54 -8.99
CA THR A 68 4.84 12.52 -9.12
C THR A 68 4.76 13.18 -10.51
N SER A 69 5.84 13.09 -11.30
CA SER A 69 5.87 13.57 -12.70
C SER A 69 5.38 15.01 -12.89
N TYR A 70 5.78 15.94 -12.01
CA TYR A 70 5.29 17.32 -12.05
C TYR A 70 5.74 18.06 -13.29
N SER A 71 4.77 18.67 -14.01
CA SER A 71 5.03 19.70 -15.00
C SER A 71 5.39 21.01 -14.29
N PRO A 72 6.25 21.89 -14.91
CA PRO A 72 6.79 21.79 -16.26
C PRO A 72 7.94 20.79 -16.44
N LEU A 73 8.67 20.40 -15.37
CA LEU A 73 9.86 19.54 -15.48
C LEU A 73 9.59 18.28 -16.31
N ALA A 74 8.57 17.50 -15.96
CA ALA A 74 8.25 16.24 -16.65
C ALA A 74 7.87 16.44 -18.11
N SER A 75 7.30 17.60 -18.47
CA SER A 75 6.89 17.91 -19.84
C SER A 75 8.07 18.35 -20.72
N VAL A 76 9.08 19.05 -20.15
CA VAL A 76 10.17 19.64 -20.93
C VAL A 76 11.49 18.87 -20.88
N ILE A 77 11.63 17.92 -19.96
CA ILE A 77 12.87 17.13 -19.81
C ILE A 77 13.21 16.37 -21.10
N PRO A 78 14.45 16.43 -21.63
CA PRO A 78 14.75 15.96 -22.98
C PRO A 78 14.91 14.44 -23.12
N THR A 79 14.71 13.66 -22.03
CA THR A 79 14.84 12.20 -22.08
C THR A 79 13.53 11.52 -22.49
N ASP A 80 13.60 10.56 -23.40
CA ASP A 80 12.46 9.70 -23.79
C ASP A 80 11.98 8.81 -22.65
N GLY A 81 12.79 8.57 -21.63
CA GLY A 81 12.42 7.80 -20.45
C GLY A 81 11.17 8.31 -19.74
N GLN A 82 10.91 9.62 -19.80
CA GLN A 82 9.69 10.20 -19.26
C GLN A 82 8.45 9.80 -20.08
N SER A 83 8.57 9.73 -21.40
CA SER A 83 7.47 9.25 -22.28
C SER A 83 7.20 7.76 -22.07
N PHE A 84 8.25 6.94 -21.93
CA PHE A 84 8.12 5.52 -21.55
C PHE A 84 7.43 5.35 -20.19
N TRP A 85 7.76 6.20 -19.20
CA TRP A 85 7.09 6.22 -17.91
C TRP A 85 5.60 6.48 -18.05
N LEU A 86 5.20 7.49 -18.84
CA LEU A 86 3.79 7.82 -19.08
C LEU A 86 3.04 6.66 -19.76
N ILE A 87 3.60 6.06 -20.80
CA ILE A 87 3.00 4.91 -21.48
C ILE A 87 2.86 3.73 -20.51
N GLY A 88 3.91 3.44 -19.74
CA GLY A 88 3.88 2.40 -18.72
C GLY A 88 2.80 2.66 -17.68
N MET A 89 2.67 3.90 -17.17
CA MET A 89 1.63 4.28 -16.21
C MET A 89 0.21 4.10 -16.78
N ILE A 90 -0.04 4.52 -18.02
CA ILE A 90 -1.35 4.32 -18.67
C ILE A 90 -1.72 2.83 -18.71
N LEU A 91 -0.78 1.96 -19.08
CA LEU A 91 -1.01 0.51 -19.11
C LEU A 91 -1.27 -0.07 -17.70
N LEU A 92 -0.54 0.40 -16.67
CA LEU A 92 -0.72 -0.03 -15.28
C LEU A 92 -2.08 0.42 -14.72
N ILE A 93 -2.49 1.65 -15.03
CA ILE A 93 -3.78 2.20 -14.61
C ILE A 93 -4.93 1.43 -15.29
N THR A 94 -4.86 1.23 -16.61
CA THR A 94 -5.83 0.41 -17.37
C THR A 94 -5.96 -0.99 -16.74
N SER A 95 -4.83 -1.63 -16.40
CA SER A 95 -4.83 -2.93 -15.70
C SER A 95 -5.62 -2.88 -14.39
N SER A 96 -5.36 -1.87 -13.56
CA SER A 96 -6.01 -1.72 -12.26
C SER A 96 -7.51 -1.45 -12.38
N LEU A 97 -7.93 -0.68 -13.39
CA LEU A 97 -9.35 -0.45 -13.68
C LEU A 97 -10.08 -1.76 -14.07
N LEU A 98 -9.49 -2.56 -14.95
CA LEU A 98 -10.03 -3.86 -15.34
C LEU A 98 -10.14 -4.79 -14.12
N GLY A 99 -9.12 -4.82 -13.26
CA GLY A 99 -9.12 -5.58 -12.01
C GLY A 99 -10.22 -5.10 -11.07
N ALA A 100 -10.36 -3.80 -10.87
CA ALA A 100 -11.36 -3.22 -9.96
C ALA A 100 -12.79 -3.60 -10.34
N VAL A 101 -13.14 -3.49 -11.62
CA VAL A 101 -14.47 -3.94 -12.13
C VAL A 101 -14.70 -5.42 -11.83
N ASN A 102 -13.67 -6.24 -12.05
CA ASN A 102 -13.77 -7.67 -11.82
C ASN A 102 -13.96 -8.02 -10.33
N PHE A 103 -13.21 -7.37 -9.42
CA PHE A 103 -13.39 -7.56 -7.97
C PHE A 103 -14.79 -7.15 -7.50
N ILE A 104 -15.28 -6.00 -7.94
CA ILE A 104 -16.63 -5.54 -7.59
C ILE A 104 -17.68 -6.56 -8.04
N ALA A 105 -17.63 -6.98 -9.29
CA ALA A 105 -18.57 -7.97 -9.83
C ALA A 105 -18.46 -9.32 -9.11
N THR A 106 -17.26 -9.81 -8.84
CA THR A 106 -17.00 -11.07 -8.13
C THR A 106 -17.63 -11.06 -6.73
N ILE A 107 -17.35 -10.03 -5.95
CA ILE A 107 -17.85 -9.93 -4.58
C ILE A 107 -19.37 -9.74 -4.52
N ILE A 108 -19.96 -9.07 -5.50
CA ILE A 108 -21.43 -8.90 -5.55
C ILE A 108 -22.13 -10.17 -6.01
N GLN A 109 -21.63 -10.85 -7.06
CA GLN A 109 -22.36 -11.88 -7.79
C GLN A 109 -22.05 -13.31 -7.36
N LEU A 110 -20.81 -13.58 -6.87
CA LEU A 110 -20.32 -14.94 -6.71
C LEU A 110 -20.20 -15.40 -5.25
N ARG A 111 -20.86 -14.74 -4.31
CA ARG A 111 -20.89 -15.20 -2.91
C ARG A 111 -21.64 -16.54 -2.81
N ALA A 112 -21.06 -17.47 -2.07
CA ALA A 112 -21.65 -18.75 -1.77
C ALA A 112 -23.03 -18.61 -1.08
N PRO A 113 -23.92 -19.62 -1.20
CA PRO A 113 -25.17 -19.67 -0.45
C PRO A 113 -24.95 -19.40 1.05
N GLY A 114 -25.80 -18.54 1.63
CA GLY A 114 -25.68 -18.14 3.03
C GLY A 114 -24.61 -17.08 3.33
N MET A 115 -23.72 -16.73 2.40
CA MET A 115 -22.72 -15.66 2.55
C MET A 115 -23.39 -14.27 2.38
N THR A 116 -24.05 -13.82 3.42
CA THR A 116 -24.57 -12.44 3.48
C THR A 116 -23.47 -11.42 3.66
N TRP A 117 -23.75 -10.13 3.47
CA TRP A 117 -22.75 -9.05 3.58
C TRP A 117 -21.96 -9.11 4.88
N PHE A 118 -22.61 -9.21 6.03
CA PHE A 118 -21.92 -9.27 7.33
C PHE A 118 -21.40 -10.66 7.71
N ARG A 119 -21.51 -11.64 6.83
CA ARG A 119 -20.81 -12.93 6.94
C ARG A 119 -19.51 -12.97 6.12
N MET A 120 -19.22 -11.93 5.32
CA MET A 120 -17.95 -11.83 4.60
C MET A 120 -16.79 -11.58 5.57
N PRO A 121 -15.64 -12.22 5.37
CA PRO A 121 -14.40 -11.88 6.07
C PRO A 121 -13.99 -10.42 5.85
N PHE A 122 -13.28 -9.84 6.82
CA PHE A 122 -12.97 -8.43 6.80
C PHE A 122 -12.00 -8.04 5.67
N PHE A 123 -11.13 -8.97 5.26
CA PHE A 123 -10.27 -8.79 4.10
C PHE A 123 -11.07 -8.59 2.81
N VAL A 124 -12.20 -9.31 2.64
CA VAL A 124 -13.08 -9.12 1.48
C VAL A 124 -13.67 -7.71 1.44
N TRP A 125 -14.09 -7.16 2.60
CA TRP A 125 -14.55 -5.77 2.70
C TRP A 125 -13.46 -4.77 2.32
N ALA A 126 -12.24 -4.99 2.82
CA ALA A 126 -11.09 -4.14 2.50
C ALA A 126 -10.82 -4.13 0.98
N GLN A 127 -10.82 -5.30 0.33
CA GLN A 127 -10.66 -5.43 -1.12
C GLN A 127 -11.81 -4.78 -1.90
N PHE A 128 -13.04 -4.93 -1.42
CA PHE A 128 -14.23 -4.37 -2.06
C PHE A 128 -14.19 -2.84 -2.10
N ILE A 129 -13.85 -2.20 -0.98
CA ILE A 129 -13.73 -0.75 -0.91
C ILE A 129 -12.52 -0.27 -1.73
N THR A 130 -11.40 -0.97 -1.66
CA THR A 130 -10.21 -0.68 -2.48
C THR A 130 -10.53 -0.70 -3.97
N ALA A 131 -11.36 -1.65 -4.42
CA ALA A 131 -11.79 -1.71 -5.82
C ALA A 131 -12.60 -0.47 -6.26
N PHE A 132 -13.46 0.09 -5.38
CA PHE A 132 -14.14 1.36 -5.66
C PHE A 132 -13.18 2.55 -5.67
N LEU A 133 -12.18 2.57 -4.78
CA LEU A 133 -11.17 3.63 -4.80
C LEU A 133 -10.42 3.65 -6.13
N LEU A 134 -9.98 2.49 -6.60
CA LEU A 134 -9.31 2.34 -7.90
C LEU A 134 -10.20 2.80 -9.05
N LEU A 135 -11.45 2.32 -9.09
CA LEU A 135 -12.39 2.64 -10.17
C LEU A 135 -12.67 4.15 -10.29
N LEU A 136 -12.71 4.87 -9.17
CA LEU A 136 -13.06 6.29 -9.15
C LEU A 136 -11.84 7.22 -9.25
N ALA A 137 -10.69 6.82 -8.70
CA ALA A 137 -9.51 7.66 -8.62
C ALA A 137 -8.59 7.55 -9.86
N PHE A 138 -8.50 6.38 -10.49
CA PHE A 138 -7.57 6.14 -11.59
C PHE A 138 -7.90 6.86 -12.91
N PRO A 139 -9.18 7.00 -13.34
CA PRO A 139 -9.49 7.67 -14.60
C PRO A 139 -8.96 9.12 -14.70
N PRO A 140 -9.04 9.98 -13.67
CA PRO A 140 -8.42 11.31 -13.72
C PRO A 140 -6.91 11.29 -13.94
N LEU A 141 -6.18 10.35 -13.33
CA LEU A 141 -4.75 10.25 -13.56
C LEU A 141 -4.43 9.67 -14.94
N GLU A 142 -5.21 8.71 -15.43
CA GLU A 142 -5.03 8.17 -16.78
C GLU A 142 -5.19 9.28 -17.83
N ALA A 143 -6.25 10.09 -17.70
CA ALA A 143 -6.46 11.25 -18.55
C ALA A 143 -5.30 12.26 -18.45
N ALA A 144 -4.82 12.55 -17.24
CA ALA A 144 -3.67 13.44 -17.03
C ALA A 144 -2.40 12.89 -17.66
N GLY A 145 -2.15 11.57 -17.53
CA GLY A 145 -1.01 10.90 -18.15
C GLY A 145 -1.03 11.01 -19.68
N ILE A 146 -2.20 10.80 -20.28
CA ILE A 146 -2.38 10.97 -21.73
C ILE A 146 -2.14 12.45 -22.14
N MET A 147 -2.71 13.41 -21.41
CA MET A 147 -2.50 14.83 -21.71
C MET A 147 -1.04 15.24 -21.56
N GLN A 148 -0.32 14.76 -20.54
CA GLN A 148 1.12 15.05 -20.38
C GLN A 148 1.96 14.37 -21.48
N LEU A 149 1.58 13.17 -21.92
CA LEU A 149 2.21 12.54 -23.07
C LEU A 149 2.01 13.36 -24.35
N MET A 150 0.81 13.92 -24.58
CA MET A 150 0.54 14.82 -25.69
C MET A 150 1.37 16.11 -25.61
N ASP A 151 1.55 16.68 -24.41
CA ASP A 151 2.44 17.84 -24.22
C ASP A 151 3.89 17.53 -24.62
N ARG A 152 4.31 16.25 -24.53
CA ARG A 152 5.68 15.83 -24.88
C ARG A 152 5.86 15.47 -26.35
N VAL A 153 4.83 14.90 -27.00
CA VAL A 153 4.98 14.29 -28.35
C VAL A 153 4.10 14.91 -29.43
N ALA A 154 3.15 15.77 -29.05
CA ALA A 154 2.18 16.36 -29.96
C ALA A 154 2.07 17.90 -29.84
N ASP A 155 3.07 18.56 -29.26
CA ASP A 155 3.18 20.00 -29.08
C ASP A 155 1.94 20.69 -28.45
N THR A 156 1.20 19.95 -27.61
CA THR A 156 0.14 20.53 -26.80
C THR A 156 0.70 21.22 -25.56
N SER A 157 -0.11 21.94 -24.81
CA SER A 157 0.32 22.67 -23.62
C SER A 157 -0.71 22.63 -22.50
N PHE A 158 -1.27 21.44 -22.20
CA PHE A 158 -2.24 21.27 -21.11
C PHE A 158 -1.67 21.68 -19.75
N PHE A 159 -0.39 21.39 -19.53
CA PHE A 159 0.28 21.65 -18.25
C PHE A 159 1.44 22.64 -18.35
N LEU A 160 1.68 23.20 -19.53
CA LEU A 160 2.75 24.16 -19.79
C LEU A 160 2.18 25.58 -19.89
N PRO A 161 2.52 26.51 -18.98
CA PRO A 161 2.20 27.92 -19.13
C PRO A 161 3.02 28.55 -20.27
N SER A 162 2.57 29.70 -20.77
CA SER A 162 3.35 30.48 -21.74
C SER A 162 4.71 30.90 -21.16
N GLY A 163 5.78 30.76 -21.93
CA GLY A 163 7.12 31.12 -21.49
C GLY A 163 8.21 30.41 -22.26
N VAL A 164 9.44 30.63 -21.81
CA VAL A 164 10.63 29.93 -22.31
C VAL A 164 11.18 29.05 -21.22
N PHE A 165 11.31 27.78 -21.52
CA PHE A 165 11.82 26.77 -20.57
C PHE A 165 13.23 26.37 -20.99
N ASP A 166 14.15 26.33 -20.02
CA ASP A 166 15.46 25.75 -20.23
C ASP A 166 15.34 24.21 -20.16
N THR A 167 15.66 23.55 -21.26
CA THR A 167 15.64 22.08 -21.35
C THR A 167 17.01 21.46 -21.08
N GLY A 168 18.01 22.27 -20.75
CA GLY A 168 19.41 21.83 -20.60
C GLY A 168 20.14 21.64 -21.94
N SER A 169 19.47 21.80 -23.08
CA SER A 169 20.09 21.71 -24.44
C SER A 169 19.74 22.94 -25.28
N THR A 170 18.46 23.12 -25.64
CA THR A 170 17.95 24.27 -26.39
C THR A 170 16.75 24.83 -25.67
N PRO A 171 16.63 26.18 -25.51
CA PRO A 171 15.45 26.80 -24.92
C PRO A 171 14.19 26.42 -25.68
N MET A 172 13.14 25.97 -24.96
CA MET A 172 11.83 25.63 -25.52
C MET A 172 10.86 26.79 -25.29
N ALA A 173 10.35 27.41 -26.35
CA ALA A 173 9.33 28.44 -26.24
C ALA A 173 7.93 27.81 -26.32
N VAL A 174 7.07 28.12 -25.36
CA VAL A 174 5.67 27.66 -25.27
C VAL A 174 4.75 28.88 -25.35
N SER A 175 3.82 28.86 -26.28
CA SER A 175 2.80 29.91 -26.45
C SER A 175 1.44 29.57 -25.83
N GLY A 176 1.26 28.33 -25.35
CA GLY A 176 0.02 27.89 -24.75
C GLY A 176 -0.21 28.44 -23.33
N GLY A 177 -1.43 28.32 -22.81
CA GLY A 177 -1.86 28.84 -21.52
C GLY A 177 -2.19 27.72 -20.51
N GLY A 178 -1.47 26.61 -20.53
CA GLY A 178 -1.67 25.49 -19.64
C GLY A 178 -1.26 25.77 -18.19
N SER A 179 -1.56 24.84 -17.29
CA SER A 179 -1.32 25.05 -15.86
C SER A 179 -0.65 23.83 -15.22
N PRO A 180 0.56 23.97 -14.65
CA PRO A 180 1.17 22.93 -13.81
C PRO A 180 0.30 22.54 -12.61
N LEU A 181 -0.48 23.48 -12.09
CA LEU A 181 -1.39 23.23 -10.97
C LEU A 181 -2.49 22.22 -11.34
N LEU A 182 -2.94 22.22 -12.61
CA LEU A 182 -3.92 21.24 -13.09
C LEU A 182 -3.36 19.82 -13.00
N TRP A 183 -2.08 19.61 -13.38
CA TRP A 183 -1.42 18.31 -13.18
C TRP A 183 -1.45 17.89 -11.74
N GLN A 184 -1.08 18.77 -10.81
CA GLN A 184 -1.02 18.44 -9.38
C GLN A 184 -2.40 18.05 -8.83
N HIS A 185 -3.47 18.75 -9.21
CA HIS A 185 -4.83 18.38 -8.80
C HIS A 185 -5.25 17.01 -9.33
N LEU A 186 -5.04 16.73 -10.61
CA LEU A 186 -5.39 15.44 -11.21
C LEU A 186 -4.54 14.31 -10.65
N PHE A 187 -3.24 14.55 -10.40
CA PHE A 187 -2.35 13.58 -9.79
C PHE A 187 -2.76 13.26 -8.34
N TRP A 188 -2.98 14.28 -7.50
CA TRP A 188 -3.28 14.07 -6.09
C TRP A 188 -4.71 13.62 -5.83
N PHE A 189 -5.64 13.88 -6.74
CA PHE A 189 -6.98 13.29 -6.68
C PHE A 189 -6.93 11.75 -6.73
N LEU A 190 -5.92 11.19 -7.39
CA LEU A 190 -5.57 9.78 -7.23
C LEU A 190 -4.60 9.58 -6.07
N GLY A 191 -3.53 10.37 -5.99
CA GLY A 191 -2.37 10.11 -5.13
C GLY A 191 -2.73 9.93 -3.65
N HIS A 192 -3.78 10.62 -3.16
CA HIS A 192 -4.24 10.40 -1.80
C HIS A 192 -5.12 9.15 -1.66
N PRO A 193 -6.17 8.90 -2.46
CA PRO A 193 -6.84 7.59 -2.47
C PRO A 193 -5.87 6.41 -2.66
N GLU A 194 -4.79 6.59 -3.42
CA GLU A 194 -3.78 5.56 -3.63
C GLU A 194 -3.10 5.11 -2.34
N VAL A 195 -2.83 5.99 -1.38
CA VAL A 195 -2.25 5.58 -0.09
C VAL A 195 -3.25 4.70 0.69
N TYR A 196 -4.56 4.90 0.50
CA TYR A 196 -5.58 4.01 1.07
C TYR A 196 -5.72 2.70 0.29
N VAL A 197 -5.53 2.70 -1.02
CA VAL A 197 -5.40 1.48 -1.83
C VAL A 197 -4.25 0.60 -1.35
N LEU A 198 -3.15 1.21 -0.89
CA LEU A 198 -2.02 0.49 -0.29
C LEU A 198 -2.39 -0.13 1.06
N ILE A 199 -3.03 0.62 1.95
CA ILE A 199 -3.18 0.22 3.36
C ILE A 199 -4.45 -0.59 3.65
N LEU A 200 -5.55 -0.43 2.90
CA LEU A 200 -6.79 -1.14 3.20
C LEU A 200 -6.66 -2.66 3.07
N PRO A 201 -6.09 -3.23 1.97
CA PRO A 201 -5.81 -4.66 1.90
C PRO A 201 -4.93 -5.14 3.06
N ALA A 202 -3.94 -4.34 3.45
CA ALA A 202 -3.04 -4.65 4.56
C ALA A 202 -3.78 -4.75 5.90
N ILE A 203 -4.66 -3.78 6.21
CA ILE A 203 -5.51 -3.84 7.41
C ILE A 203 -6.41 -5.08 7.38
N GLY A 204 -6.95 -5.42 6.19
CA GLY A 204 -7.71 -6.64 5.98
C GLY A 204 -6.93 -7.90 6.35
N MET A 205 -5.71 -8.06 5.81
CA MET A 205 -4.84 -9.20 6.12
C MET A 205 -4.49 -9.27 7.61
N VAL A 206 -4.13 -8.12 8.20
CA VAL A 206 -3.80 -8.03 9.63
C VAL A 206 -4.97 -8.47 10.50
N ALA A 207 -6.20 -8.04 10.17
CA ALA A 207 -7.40 -8.44 10.92
C ALA A 207 -7.62 -9.96 10.90
N GLU A 208 -7.52 -10.59 9.72
CA GLU A 208 -7.62 -12.05 9.57
C GLU A 208 -6.59 -12.79 10.44
N ILE A 209 -5.33 -12.38 10.33
CA ILE A 209 -4.21 -13.02 11.00
C ILE A 209 -4.28 -12.80 12.51
N LEU A 210 -4.64 -11.61 12.98
CA LEU A 210 -4.76 -11.34 14.42
C LEU A 210 -5.91 -12.11 15.06
N CYS A 211 -7.09 -12.19 14.42
CA CYS A 211 -8.21 -12.98 14.91
C CYS A 211 -7.81 -14.45 15.07
N ASN A 212 -7.20 -15.03 14.04
CA ASN A 212 -6.75 -16.41 14.06
C ASN A 212 -5.69 -16.66 15.15
N ASN A 213 -4.64 -15.83 15.20
CA ASN A 213 -3.52 -16.06 16.10
C ASN A 213 -3.76 -15.60 17.54
N ALA A 214 -4.73 -14.72 17.80
CA ALA A 214 -5.18 -14.36 19.14
C ALA A 214 -6.32 -15.26 19.62
N ARG A 215 -6.88 -16.11 18.77
CA ARG A 215 -8.05 -16.97 19.04
C ARG A 215 -9.23 -16.17 19.58
N ARG A 216 -9.48 -14.99 18.93
CA ARG A 216 -10.54 -14.07 19.34
C ARG A 216 -11.35 -13.61 18.13
N PRO A 217 -12.67 -13.40 18.30
CA PRO A 217 -13.47 -12.75 17.28
C PRO A 217 -12.95 -11.32 17.03
N LEU A 218 -13.12 -10.82 15.81
CA LEU A 218 -12.76 -9.44 15.45
C LEU A 218 -13.61 -8.46 16.25
N TRP A 219 -12.99 -7.77 17.18
CA TRP A 219 -13.70 -6.81 18.02
C TRP A 219 -14.21 -5.62 17.19
N GLY A 220 -15.50 -5.33 17.32
CA GLY A 220 -16.10 -4.22 16.59
C GLY A 220 -16.21 -4.43 15.08
N TYR A 221 -16.33 -5.66 14.57
CA TYR A 221 -16.38 -5.99 13.14
C TYR A 221 -17.25 -5.04 12.32
N LYS A 222 -18.53 -4.82 12.73
CA LYS A 222 -19.45 -3.91 12.00
C LYS A 222 -19.00 -2.45 12.03
N VAL A 223 -18.42 -2.02 13.15
CA VAL A 223 -17.86 -0.67 13.29
C VAL A 223 -16.63 -0.50 12.39
N MET A 224 -15.78 -1.53 12.31
CA MET A 224 -14.64 -1.52 11.40
C MET A 224 -15.07 -1.47 9.93
N VAL A 225 -16.10 -2.22 9.54
CA VAL A 225 -16.67 -2.14 8.18
C VAL A 225 -17.18 -0.74 7.89
N ALA A 226 -17.93 -0.12 8.80
CA ALA A 226 -18.38 1.26 8.64
C ALA A 226 -17.22 2.25 8.56
N ALA A 227 -16.16 2.06 9.36
CA ALA A 227 -14.96 2.89 9.33
C ALA A 227 -14.22 2.79 7.98
N LEU A 228 -14.17 1.60 7.36
CA LEU A 228 -13.60 1.44 6.00
C LEU A 228 -14.38 2.26 4.96
N PHE A 229 -15.72 2.24 5.00
CA PHE A 229 -16.54 3.04 4.08
C PHE A 229 -16.32 4.54 4.27
N VAL A 230 -16.31 5.01 5.52
CA VAL A 230 -16.07 6.43 5.83
C VAL A 230 -14.67 6.84 5.39
N LEU A 231 -13.64 6.01 5.64
CA LEU A 231 -12.27 6.24 5.22
C LEU A 231 -12.17 6.34 3.69
N GLY A 232 -12.78 5.39 2.97
CA GLY A 232 -12.81 5.39 1.51
C GLY A 232 -13.47 6.64 0.94
N PHE A 233 -14.62 7.06 1.46
CA PHE A 233 -15.30 8.29 1.04
C PHE A 233 -14.45 9.53 1.32
N LEU A 234 -13.93 9.66 2.54
CA LEU A 234 -13.14 10.83 2.93
C LEU A 234 -11.85 10.96 2.12
N SER A 235 -11.28 9.85 1.62
CA SER A 235 -10.06 9.86 0.82
C SER A 235 -10.16 10.75 -0.43
N PHE A 236 -11.37 10.93 -0.98
CA PHE A 236 -11.63 11.78 -2.14
C PHE A 236 -11.78 13.27 -1.84
N ILE A 237 -11.79 13.70 -0.59
CA ILE A 237 -11.98 15.09 -0.22
C ILE A 237 -10.85 15.68 0.62
N VAL A 238 -9.67 15.03 0.60
CA VAL A 238 -8.48 15.45 1.37
C VAL A 238 -7.23 15.68 0.52
N TRP A 239 -7.25 15.37 -0.77
CA TRP A 239 -6.05 15.28 -1.63
C TRP A 239 -5.16 16.52 -1.63
N ALA A 240 -5.73 17.72 -1.50
CA ALA A 240 -4.94 18.93 -1.67
C ALA A 240 -4.15 19.36 -0.43
N HIS A 241 -4.14 18.56 0.65
CA HIS A 241 -3.14 18.75 1.70
C HIS A 241 -1.70 18.47 1.19
N HIS A 242 -1.53 17.75 0.09
CA HIS A 242 -0.25 17.63 -0.62
C HIS A 242 0.16 18.90 -1.37
N MET A 243 -0.69 19.93 -1.37
CA MET A 243 -0.56 21.11 -2.22
C MET A 243 -0.63 22.43 -1.43
N TYR A 244 -0.42 22.42 -0.11
CA TYR A 244 -0.52 23.65 0.70
C TYR A 244 0.43 24.76 0.25
N LEU A 245 1.60 24.41 -0.30
CA LEU A 245 2.61 25.37 -0.78
C LEU A 245 2.44 25.82 -2.23
N THR A 246 1.33 25.46 -2.91
CA THR A 246 1.08 25.85 -4.30
C THR A 246 0.47 27.26 -4.48
N GLY A 247 0.38 28.05 -3.43
CA GLY A 247 -0.32 29.34 -3.45
C GLY A 247 -1.82 29.22 -3.17
N MET A 248 -2.25 28.17 -2.51
CA MET A 248 -3.63 27.92 -2.13
C MET A 248 -4.17 29.02 -1.20
N SER A 249 -5.40 29.49 -1.43
CA SER A 249 -6.04 30.45 -0.54
C SER A 249 -6.29 29.88 0.85
N ALA A 250 -6.27 30.72 1.89
CA ALA A 250 -6.48 30.31 3.27
C ALA A 250 -7.81 29.55 3.47
N LYS A 251 -8.90 29.94 2.77
CA LYS A 251 -10.18 29.23 2.85
C LYS A 251 -10.10 27.80 2.34
N VAL A 252 -9.43 27.59 1.22
CA VAL A 252 -9.23 26.27 0.60
C VAL A 252 -8.30 25.41 1.48
N ALA A 253 -7.21 25.99 1.98
CA ALA A 253 -6.31 25.32 2.92
C ALA A 253 -7.04 24.88 4.19
N THR A 254 -7.89 25.74 4.78
CA THR A 254 -8.69 25.39 5.95
C THR A 254 -9.65 24.24 5.67
N PHE A 255 -10.29 24.22 4.49
CA PHE A 255 -11.17 23.11 4.10
C PHE A 255 -10.39 21.78 4.07
N PHE A 256 -9.27 21.72 3.34
CA PHE A 256 -8.49 20.49 3.23
C PHE A 256 -7.82 20.08 4.54
N GLN A 257 -7.41 21.03 5.37
CA GLN A 257 -6.94 20.76 6.73
C GLN A 257 -8.03 20.09 7.57
N THR A 258 -9.24 20.66 7.57
CA THR A 258 -10.37 20.13 8.37
C THR A 258 -10.73 18.72 7.94
N THR A 259 -10.89 18.47 6.64
CA THR A 259 -11.21 17.12 6.13
C THR A 259 -10.09 16.13 6.40
N THR A 260 -8.84 16.56 6.34
CA THR A 260 -7.66 15.73 6.67
C THR A 260 -7.61 15.38 8.17
N MET A 261 -8.01 16.27 9.06
CA MET A 261 -8.12 15.91 10.47
C MET A 261 -9.28 14.93 10.73
N ILE A 262 -10.39 15.07 10.03
CA ILE A 262 -11.56 14.18 10.17
C ILE A 262 -11.23 12.75 9.72
N ILE A 263 -10.42 12.55 8.67
CA ILE A 263 -10.07 11.20 8.17
C ILE A 263 -9.21 10.40 9.16
N SER A 264 -8.59 11.05 10.14
CA SER A 264 -7.87 10.36 11.22
C SER A 264 -8.81 9.55 12.12
N ILE A 265 -10.07 9.96 12.26
CA ILE A 265 -11.06 9.30 13.14
C ILE A 265 -11.31 7.84 12.74
N PRO A 266 -11.72 7.52 11.49
CA PRO A 266 -11.89 6.12 11.09
C PRO A 266 -10.58 5.32 11.18
N SER A 267 -9.42 5.92 10.94
CA SER A 267 -8.12 5.24 11.09
C SER A 267 -7.86 4.84 12.54
N VAL A 268 -8.14 5.73 13.51
CA VAL A 268 -8.02 5.43 14.95
C VAL A 268 -9.02 4.35 15.37
N ILE A 269 -10.25 4.36 14.84
CA ILE A 269 -11.25 3.32 15.10
C ILE A 269 -10.74 1.96 14.66
N LEU A 270 -10.22 1.84 13.42
CA LEU A 270 -9.68 0.60 12.89
C LEU A 270 -8.53 0.08 13.76
N LEU A 271 -7.56 0.93 14.08
CA LEU A 271 -6.41 0.56 14.90
C LEU A 271 -6.83 0.13 16.31
N THR A 272 -7.75 0.88 16.94
CA THR A 272 -8.27 0.55 18.27
C THR A 272 -8.98 -0.80 18.27
N CYS A 273 -9.81 -1.10 17.27
CA CYS A 273 -10.49 -2.38 17.16
C CYS A 273 -9.51 -3.55 17.02
N LEU A 274 -8.44 -3.37 16.24
CA LEU A 274 -7.38 -4.38 16.13
C LEU A 274 -6.66 -4.62 17.47
N PHE A 275 -6.32 -3.57 18.22
CA PHE A 275 -5.76 -3.71 19.58
C PHE A 275 -6.73 -4.42 20.52
N MET A 276 -8.02 -4.05 20.49
CA MET A 276 -9.04 -4.67 21.33
C MET A 276 -9.28 -6.14 20.97
N THR A 277 -9.03 -6.54 19.72
CA THR A 277 -9.09 -7.95 19.31
C THR A 277 -8.04 -8.80 20.06
N LEU A 278 -6.90 -8.23 20.42
CA LEU A 278 -5.85 -8.92 21.17
C LEU A 278 -6.19 -9.06 22.67
N TRP A 279 -7.11 -8.25 23.20
CA TRP A 279 -7.40 -8.22 24.63
C TRP A 279 -7.95 -9.56 25.12
N LYS A 280 -7.26 -10.14 26.13
CA LYS A 280 -7.55 -11.47 26.67
C LYS A 280 -7.47 -12.61 25.62
N GLY A 281 -6.71 -12.42 24.54
CA GLY A 281 -6.46 -13.46 23.55
C GLY A 281 -5.33 -14.40 23.95
N SER A 282 -5.34 -15.61 23.37
CA SER A 282 -4.26 -16.59 23.46
C SER A 282 -3.32 -16.42 22.27
N ILE A 283 -2.38 -15.47 22.35
CA ILE A 283 -1.57 -15.05 21.22
C ILE A 283 -0.51 -16.11 20.86
N ARG A 284 -0.54 -16.58 19.63
CA ARG A 284 0.45 -17.50 19.04
C ARG A 284 1.54 -16.69 18.35
N PHE A 285 2.80 -16.79 18.83
CA PHE A 285 3.95 -16.05 18.27
C PHE A 285 4.66 -16.82 17.15
N ASN A 286 4.05 -16.85 15.97
CA ASN A 286 4.66 -17.32 14.73
C ASN A 286 5.01 -16.11 13.81
N PRO A 287 5.78 -16.29 12.74
CA PRO A 287 6.17 -15.17 11.86
C PRO A 287 5.00 -14.34 11.34
N ALA A 288 3.89 -14.96 10.91
CA ALA A 288 2.71 -14.24 10.45
C ALA A 288 2.13 -13.32 11.53
N SER A 289 1.96 -13.87 12.73
CA SER A 289 1.46 -13.12 13.88
C SER A 289 2.42 -11.99 14.29
N MET A 290 3.73 -12.22 14.30
CA MET A 290 4.72 -11.22 14.70
C MET A 290 4.71 -10.01 13.76
N PHE A 291 4.66 -10.22 12.45
CA PHE A 291 4.51 -9.13 11.46
C PHE A 291 3.19 -8.38 11.63
N ALA A 292 2.07 -9.10 11.84
CA ALA A 292 0.77 -8.49 12.08
C ALA A 292 0.69 -7.71 13.40
N LEU A 293 1.35 -8.17 14.45
CA LEU A 293 1.46 -7.46 15.73
C LEU A 293 2.30 -6.19 15.62
N ALA A 294 3.42 -6.25 14.89
CA ALA A 294 4.28 -5.08 14.69
C ALA A 294 3.60 -4.01 13.83
N PHE A 295 2.68 -4.39 12.93
CA PHE A 295 1.85 -3.44 12.20
C PHE A 295 1.19 -2.42 13.14
N LEU A 296 0.63 -2.85 14.27
CA LEU A 296 -0.18 -2.00 15.13
C LEU A 296 0.59 -0.77 15.66
N PRO A 297 1.71 -0.92 16.40
CA PRO A 297 2.44 0.24 16.90
C PRO A 297 3.13 1.01 15.77
N MET A 298 3.62 0.35 14.73
CA MET A 298 4.32 1.03 13.65
C MET A 298 3.38 1.88 12.79
N PHE A 299 2.22 1.34 12.41
CA PHE A 299 1.17 2.11 11.76
C PHE A 299 0.63 3.23 12.67
N GLY A 300 0.56 2.99 13.98
CA GLY A 300 0.23 4.01 14.98
C GLY A 300 1.20 5.20 14.97
N ILE A 301 2.51 4.95 14.95
CA ILE A 301 3.55 5.98 14.80
C ILE A 301 3.37 6.72 13.46
N GLY A 302 3.16 5.97 12.36
CA GLY A 302 2.90 6.54 11.05
C GLY A 302 1.70 7.49 11.06
N GLY A 303 0.57 7.06 11.62
CA GLY A 303 -0.65 7.88 11.72
C GLY A 303 -0.46 9.14 12.56
N LEU A 304 0.14 9.01 13.73
CA LEU A 304 0.40 10.16 14.63
C LEU A 304 1.34 11.20 14.00
N THR A 305 2.36 10.76 13.27
CA THR A 305 3.29 11.66 12.57
C THR A 305 2.68 12.33 11.34
N GLY A 306 1.53 11.86 10.85
CA GLY A 306 0.75 12.52 9.81
C GLY A 306 -0.04 13.74 10.28
N LEU A 307 -0.40 13.81 11.57
CA LEU A 307 -1.17 14.93 12.09
C LEU A 307 -0.48 16.30 11.89
N PRO A 308 0.83 16.47 12.19
CA PRO A 308 1.53 17.73 11.91
C PRO A 308 1.50 18.11 10.43
N LEU A 309 1.61 17.14 9.52
CA LEU A 309 1.56 17.37 8.06
C LEU A 309 0.14 17.75 7.58
N GLY A 310 -0.89 17.33 8.29
CA GLY A 310 -2.27 17.70 8.00
C GLY A 310 -2.60 19.15 8.34
N PHE A 311 -1.87 19.78 9.26
CA PHE A 311 -2.03 21.19 9.58
C PHE A 311 -1.23 22.07 8.63
N SER A 312 -1.90 22.93 7.87
CA SER A 312 -1.27 23.78 6.85
C SER A 312 -0.14 24.66 7.42
N PHE A 313 -0.29 25.19 8.62
CA PHE A 313 0.72 25.99 9.29
C PHE A 313 2.00 25.17 9.61
N THR A 314 1.85 23.96 10.11
CA THR A 314 3.00 23.09 10.44
C THR A 314 3.65 22.57 9.16
N ASP A 315 2.83 22.24 8.14
CA ASP A 315 3.33 21.74 6.86
C ASP A 315 4.19 22.78 6.10
N LEU A 316 4.02 24.09 6.35
CA LEU A 316 4.93 25.12 5.83
C LEU A 316 6.41 24.83 6.13
N HIS A 317 6.69 24.18 7.26
CA HIS A 317 8.05 23.88 7.72
C HIS A 317 8.46 22.43 7.42
N LEU A 318 7.51 21.52 7.29
CA LEU A 318 7.78 20.09 7.13
C LEU A 318 7.62 19.59 5.68
N HIS A 319 6.96 20.38 4.83
CA HIS A 319 6.69 20.03 3.44
C HIS A 319 7.99 19.72 2.68
N ASP A 320 7.98 18.64 1.91
CA ASP A 320 9.15 18.18 1.13
C ASP A 320 10.46 18.03 1.95
N SER A 321 10.35 17.77 3.25
CA SER A 321 11.48 17.43 4.13
C SER A 321 11.59 15.92 4.34
N TYR A 322 12.69 15.49 5.00
CA TYR A 322 12.88 14.10 5.44
C TYR A 322 11.83 13.64 6.45
N TYR A 323 11.15 14.57 7.14
CA TYR A 323 10.02 14.23 8.01
C TYR A 323 8.87 13.56 7.24
N VAL A 324 8.56 14.07 6.04
CA VAL A 324 7.53 13.49 5.16
C VAL A 324 7.94 12.07 4.74
N ILE A 325 9.22 11.85 4.44
CA ILE A 325 9.73 10.52 4.08
C ILE A 325 9.55 9.55 5.25
N ALA A 326 9.96 9.96 6.45
CA ALA A 326 9.81 9.15 7.66
C ALA A 326 8.34 8.78 7.90
N HIS A 327 7.44 9.78 7.84
CA HIS A 327 6.01 9.60 8.05
C HIS A 327 5.42 8.52 7.13
N PHE A 328 5.51 8.70 5.81
CA PHE A 328 4.85 7.76 4.91
C PHE A 328 5.51 6.39 4.88
N HIS A 329 6.83 6.28 5.19
CA HIS A 329 7.46 4.97 5.30
C HIS A 329 7.01 4.21 6.55
N TYR A 330 6.71 4.87 7.66
CA TYR A 330 6.08 4.21 8.82
C TYR A 330 4.67 3.70 8.50
N VAL A 331 3.95 4.35 7.60
CA VAL A 331 2.66 3.85 7.12
C VAL A 331 2.83 2.70 6.12
N VAL A 332 3.74 2.84 5.13
CA VAL A 332 3.86 1.87 4.02
C VAL A 332 4.75 0.69 4.39
N ALA A 333 5.95 0.88 4.93
CA ALA A 333 6.89 -0.23 5.12
C ALA A 333 6.44 -1.18 6.25
N PRO A 334 6.33 -0.78 7.53
CA PRO A 334 5.80 -1.67 8.56
C PRO A 334 4.26 -1.74 8.55
N GLY A 335 3.59 -0.80 7.93
CA GLY A 335 2.15 -0.89 7.68
C GLY A 335 1.85 -1.90 6.58
N THR A 336 2.04 -1.54 5.33
CA THR A 336 1.60 -2.37 4.21
C THR A 336 2.52 -3.57 3.96
N ILE A 337 3.85 -3.38 3.91
CA ILE A 337 4.77 -4.47 3.54
C ILE A 337 4.82 -5.54 4.65
N PHE A 338 4.78 -5.15 5.94
CA PHE A 338 4.71 -6.14 7.01
C PHE A 338 3.41 -6.96 6.98
N ALA A 339 2.29 -6.32 6.65
CA ALA A 339 1.03 -7.03 6.45
C ALA A 339 1.11 -8.05 5.30
N MET A 340 1.80 -7.69 4.20
CA MET A 340 2.03 -8.60 3.08
C MET A 340 2.92 -9.78 3.48
N PHE A 341 4.00 -9.55 4.23
CA PHE A 341 4.82 -10.65 4.78
C PHE A 341 4.00 -11.52 5.72
N ALA A 342 3.20 -10.91 6.60
CA ALA A 342 2.27 -11.66 7.45
C ALA A 342 1.34 -12.54 6.62
N GLY A 343 0.75 -12.01 5.55
CA GLY A 343 -0.10 -12.72 4.61
C GLY A 343 0.64 -13.87 3.90
N ILE A 344 1.86 -13.62 3.42
CA ILE A 344 2.65 -14.66 2.77
C ILE A 344 2.89 -15.82 3.75
N TYR A 345 3.37 -15.56 4.97
CA TYR A 345 3.58 -16.61 5.97
C TYR A 345 2.28 -17.32 6.35
N PHE A 346 1.16 -16.59 6.42
CA PHE A 346 -0.13 -17.14 6.84
C PHE A 346 -0.75 -18.05 5.77
N TRP A 347 -0.83 -17.60 4.50
CA TRP A 347 -1.45 -18.36 3.41
C TRP A 347 -0.47 -19.29 2.66
N PHE A 348 0.85 -19.23 2.94
CA PHE A 348 1.83 -20.12 2.30
C PHE A 348 1.46 -21.61 2.41
N PRO A 349 1.00 -22.14 3.57
CA PRO A 349 0.56 -23.52 3.67
C PRO A 349 -0.60 -23.85 2.72
N LYS A 350 -1.57 -22.94 2.59
CA LYS A 350 -2.72 -23.11 1.68
C LYS A 350 -2.29 -23.12 0.21
N MET A 351 -1.35 -22.23 -0.15
CA MET A 351 -0.87 -22.11 -1.54
C MET A 351 0.00 -23.29 -1.99
N THR A 352 0.80 -23.84 -1.09
CA THR A 352 1.89 -24.78 -1.45
C THR A 352 1.72 -26.19 -0.86
N GLY A 353 0.83 -26.38 0.09
CA GLY A 353 0.73 -27.61 0.88
C GLY A 353 1.90 -27.84 1.82
N ARG A 354 2.72 -26.80 2.10
CA ARG A 354 3.93 -26.89 2.92
C ARG A 354 4.02 -25.70 3.88
N LYS A 355 4.77 -25.88 4.98
CA LYS A 355 5.06 -24.81 5.94
C LYS A 355 6.40 -24.15 5.65
N MET A 356 6.49 -22.84 5.83
CA MET A 356 7.77 -22.13 5.85
C MET A 356 8.51 -22.40 7.17
N ASN A 357 9.85 -22.36 7.12
CA ASN A 357 10.64 -22.52 8.33
C ASN A 357 10.42 -21.35 9.29
N GLU A 358 9.94 -21.66 10.50
CA GLU A 358 9.54 -20.66 11.48
C GLU A 358 10.74 -19.91 12.08
N TYR A 359 11.88 -20.57 12.30
CA TYR A 359 13.07 -19.93 12.83
C TYR A 359 13.59 -18.82 11.88
N TRP A 360 13.78 -19.14 10.61
CA TRP A 360 14.19 -18.15 9.60
C TRP A 360 13.12 -17.07 9.40
N GLY A 361 11.85 -17.40 9.55
CA GLY A 361 10.76 -16.43 9.56
C GLY A 361 10.86 -15.43 10.72
N LYS A 362 11.23 -15.87 11.90
CA LYS A 362 11.46 -15.00 13.07
C LYS A 362 12.74 -14.16 12.91
N VAL A 363 13.80 -14.70 12.33
CA VAL A 363 15.03 -13.95 11.98
C VAL A 363 14.69 -12.84 11.00
N HIS A 364 13.93 -13.15 9.93
CA HIS A 364 13.44 -12.16 8.97
C HIS A 364 12.62 -11.06 9.64
N PHE A 365 11.69 -11.41 10.51
CA PHE A 365 10.87 -10.44 11.24
C PHE A 365 11.70 -9.47 12.08
N TRP A 366 12.55 -9.99 12.97
CA TRP A 366 13.34 -9.15 13.87
C TRP A 366 14.32 -8.26 13.12
N GLY A 367 14.99 -8.82 12.11
CA GLY A 367 15.88 -8.02 11.26
C GLY A 367 15.12 -6.90 10.52
N SER A 368 13.96 -7.22 9.92
CA SER A 368 13.14 -6.22 9.22
C SER A 368 12.64 -5.12 10.16
N LEU A 369 12.18 -5.46 11.38
CA LEU A 369 11.72 -4.49 12.36
C LEU A 369 12.84 -3.57 12.83
N ILE A 370 14.01 -4.12 13.12
CA ILE A 370 15.16 -3.36 13.62
C ILE A 370 15.67 -2.41 12.52
N PHE A 371 15.98 -2.94 11.33
CA PHE A 371 16.56 -2.11 10.26
C PHE A 371 15.60 -1.07 9.73
N MET A 372 14.29 -1.35 9.68
CA MET A 372 13.27 -0.37 9.32
C MET A 372 13.32 0.85 10.27
N ASN A 373 13.43 0.62 11.58
CA ASN A 373 13.54 1.72 12.56
C ASN A 373 14.89 2.45 12.45
N ILE A 374 16.00 1.74 12.19
CA ILE A 374 17.31 2.37 11.97
C ILE A 374 17.28 3.28 10.73
N ILE A 375 16.51 2.93 9.70
CA ILE A 375 16.40 3.73 8.47
C ILE A 375 15.49 4.95 8.68
N PHE A 376 14.27 4.76 9.18
CA PHE A 376 13.24 5.80 9.08
C PHE A 376 13.09 6.66 10.34
N MET A 377 13.45 6.17 11.53
CA MET A 377 13.37 6.98 12.74
C MET A 377 14.33 8.21 12.72
N PRO A 378 15.60 8.08 12.29
CA PRO A 378 16.49 9.22 12.17
C PRO A 378 16.02 10.30 11.19
N MET A 379 15.23 9.91 10.16
CA MET A 379 14.72 10.86 9.18
C MET A 379 13.74 11.87 9.78
N PHE A 380 13.06 11.56 10.89
CA PHE A 380 12.27 12.56 11.61
C PHE A 380 13.17 13.67 12.18
N ILE A 381 14.32 13.32 12.74
CA ILE A 381 15.29 14.28 13.27
C ILE A 381 15.83 15.18 12.15
N GLN A 382 16.23 14.56 11.02
CA GLN A 382 16.70 15.28 9.84
C GLN A 382 15.62 16.20 9.27
N GLY A 383 14.35 15.75 9.23
CA GLY A 383 13.25 16.57 8.77
C GLY A 383 12.92 17.75 9.66
N PHE A 384 12.95 17.60 10.98
CA PHE A 384 12.82 18.70 11.92
C PHE A 384 13.97 19.72 11.82
N ALA A 385 15.17 19.27 11.44
CA ALA A 385 16.30 20.13 11.15
C ALA A 385 16.22 20.81 9.78
N GLY A 386 15.14 20.60 9.00
CA GLY A 386 14.90 21.23 7.70
C GLY A 386 15.59 20.56 6.51
N LEU A 387 16.12 19.33 6.65
CA LEU A 387 16.72 18.65 5.53
C LEU A 387 15.65 18.30 4.47
N SER A 388 15.82 18.85 3.27
CA SER A 388 14.92 18.63 2.14
C SER A 388 15.12 17.26 1.53
N ARG A 389 14.03 16.64 1.05
CA ARG A 389 14.07 15.40 0.28
C ARG A 389 14.42 15.66 -1.19
N ARG A 390 14.73 14.63 -1.95
CA ARG A 390 15.03 14.65 -3.40
C ARG A 390 16.35 15.34 -3.78
N MET A 391 17.29 15.42 -2.85
CA MET A 391 18.63 15.95 -3.12
C MET A 391 19.58 14.83 -3.54
N SER A 392 20.36 15.06 -4.62
CA SER A 392 21.25 14.06 -5.19
C SER A 392 22.43 13.67 -4.30
N ASP A 393 22.85 14.60 -3.44
CA ASP A 393 23.99 14.46 -2.52
C ASP A 393 23.59 14.17 -1.07
N GLY A 394 22.31 13.82 -0.85
CA GLY A 394 21.78 13.60 0.51
C GLY A 394 21.78 14.85 1.40
N GLY A 395 21.91 16.02 0.81
CA GLY A 395 21.91 17.31 1.51
C GLY A 395 23.29 17.81 1.95
N ALA A 396 24.38 17.16 1.52
CA ALA A 396 25.73 17.52 1.90
C ALA A 396 26.10 18.97 1.50
N THR A 397 25.55 19.47 0.38
CA THR A 397 25.74 20.84 -0.10
C THR A 397 24.59 21.79 0.24
N TYR A 398 23.61 21.34 1.02
CA TYR A 398 22.45 22.13 1.36
C TYR A 398 22.80 23.29 2.32
N SER A 399 22.59 24.52 1.89
CA SER A 399 23.05 25.72 2.56
C SER A 399 22.53 25.88 4.01
N LEU A 400 21.32 25.42 4.31
CA LEU A 400 20.78 25.45 5.67
C LEU A 400 21.53 24.53 6.63
N VAL A 401 22.01 23.39 6.14
CA VAL A 401 22.80 22.43 6.93
C VAL A 401 24.22 22.94 7.13
N GLN A 402 24.76 23.69 6.17
CA GLN A 402 26.10 24.24 6.21
C GLN A 402 26.19 25.64 6.83
N ASN A 403 25.05 26.29 7.08
CA ASN A 403 25.04 27.64 7.65
C ASN A 403 25.29 27.60 9.17
N PRO A 404 26.45 28.01 9.67
CA PRO A 404 26.79 27.99 11.08
C PRO A 404 25.90 28.92 11.94
N ASP A 405 25.23 29.89 11.32
CA ASP A 405 24.33 30.83 12.02
C ASP A 405 22.94 30.18 12.26
N VAL A 406 22.58 29.15 11.50
CA VAL A 406 21.29 28.43 11.61
C VAL A 406 21.45 27.12 12.39
N THR A 407 22.59 26.44 12.21
CA THR A 407 22.90 25.19 12.92
C THR A 407 24.29 25.31 13.56
N SER A 408 24.41 24.94 14.83
CA SER A 408 25.77 24.76 15.40
C SER A 408 26.49 23.69 14.55
N GLY A 409 27.76 23.84 14.27
CA GLY A 409 28.52 22.87 13.44
C GLY A 409 28.33 21.43 13.90
N ALA A 410 28.17 21.18 15.21
CA ALA A 410 27.90 19.86 15.77
C ALA A 410 26.52 19.28 15.33
N LEU A 411 25.48 20.11 15.19
CA LEU A 411 24.16 19.65 14.74
C LEU A 411 24.15 19.33 13.24
N SER A 412 24.82 20.16 12.42
CA SER A 412 24.99 19.95 10.99
C SER A 412 25.76 18.64 10.70
N ASP A 413 26.86 18.42 11.43
CA ASP A 413 27.62 17.16 11.34
C ASP A 413 26.77 15.93 11.72
N LEU A 414 25.97 16.05 12.79
CA LEU A 414 25.07 14.97 13.20
C LEU A 414 24.05 14.63 12.10
N ILE A 415 23.40 15.65 11.50
CA ILE A 415 22.39 15.47 10.47
C ILE A 415 22.95 14.72 9.25
N ILE A 416 24.17 15.11 8.82
CA ILE A 416 24.83 14.44 7.69
C ILE A 416 25.26 13.01 8.06
N ARG A 417 25.83 12.80 9.25
CA ARG A 417 26.26 11.48 9.73
C ARG A 417 25.08 10.51 9.89
N LEU A 418 23.87 10.99 10.18
CA LEU A 418 22.68 10.13 10.20
C LEU A 418 22.44 9.45 8.85
N ASN A 419 22.83 10.05 7.71
CA ASN A 419 22.75 9.40 6.39
C ASN A 419 23.62 8.14 6.30
N GLU A 420 24.77 8.11 6.97
CA GLU A 420 25.65 6.94 7.03
C GLU A 420 24.97 5.78 7.77
N TYR A 421 24.37 6.07 8.93
CA TYR A 421 23.60 5.07 9.71
C TYR A 421 22.38 4.56 8.94
N ILE A 422 21.63 5.46 8.28
CA ILE A 422 20.50 5.12 7.43
C ILE A 422 20.95 4.19 6.30
N THR A 423 22.08 4.47 5.65
CA THR A 423 22.65 3.66 4.59
C THR A 423 23.07 2.28 5.08
N LEU A 424 23.75 2.19 6.24
CA LEU A 424 24.08 0.90 6.86
C LEU A 424 22.82 0.10 7.22
N GLY A 425 21.79 0.78 7.75
CA GLY A 425 20.49 0.19 7.99
C GLY A 425 19.84 -0.37 6.71
N ALA A 426 19.96 0.35 5.59
CA ALA A 426 19.43 -0.09 4.30
C ALA A 426 20.17 -1.34 3.75
N PHE A 427 21.50 -1.42 3.91
CA PHE A 427 22.24 -2.65 3.60
C PHE A 427 21.81 -3.82 4.50
N GLY A 428 21.63 -3.58 5.80
CA GLY A 428 21.11 -4.59 6.72
C GLY A 428 19.70 -5.06 6.33
N MET A 429 18.81 -4.13 5.94
CA MET A 429 17.48 -4.45 5.44
C MET A 429 17.55 -5.30 4.17
N PHE A 430 18.42 -4.98 3.23
CA PHE A 430 18.63 -5.78 2.02
C PHE A 430 19.08 -7.21 2.35
N LEU A 431 20.05 -7.37 3.24
CA LEU A 431 20.55 -8.68 3.62
C LEU A 431 19.48 -9.54 4.29
N ILE A 432 18.63 -8.95 5.15
CA ILE A 432 17.57 -9.71 5.82
C ILE A 432 16.47 -10.15 4.85
N GLN A 433 16.24 -9.44 3.72
CA GLN A 433 15.32 -9.91 2.68
C GLN A 433 15.85 -11.16 1.96
N ILE A 434 17.17 -11.35 1.88
CA ILE A 434 17.76 -12.58 1.33
C ILE A 434 17.35 -13.79 2.19
N VAL A 435 17.31 -13.63 3.52
CA VAL A 435 16.82 -14.69 4.44
C VAL A 435 15.41 -15.10 4.10
N PHE A 436 14.52 -14.11 3.85
CA PHE A 436 13.14 -14.39 3.42
C PHE A 436 13.09 -15.14 2.09
N ILE A 437 13.81 -14.64 1.07
CA ILE A 437 13.84 -15.22 -0.27
C ILE A 437 14.31 -16.68 -0.22
N VAL A 438 15.39 -16.94 0.50
CA VAL A 438 15.95 -18.30 0.66
C VAL A 438 14.92 -19.19 1.40
N ASN A 439 14.33 -18.71 2.50
CA ASN A 439 13.34 -19.46 3.24
C ASN A 439 12.11 -19.79 2.35
N PHE A 440 11.63 -18.83 1.59
CA PHE A 440 10.47 -19.00 0.70
C PHE A 440 10.72 -20.09 -0.35
N PHE A 441 11.78 -19.99 -1.15
CA PHE A 441 12.06 -20.95 -2.22
C PHE A 441 12.51 -22.31 -1.69
N HIS A 442 13.26 -22.35 -0.58
CA HIS A 442 13.59 -23.60 0.08
C HIS A 442 12.33 -24.31 0.58
N SER A 443 11.41 -23.59 1.18
CA SER A 443 10.18 -24.16 1.76
C SER A 443 9.21 -24.67 0.70
N ILE A 444 9.15 -24.07 -0.48
CA ILE A 444 8.38 -24.61 -1.62
C ILE A 444 8.82 -26.04 -1.97
N ARG A 445 10.13 -26.34 -1.90
CA ARG A 445 10.67 -27.64 -2.27
C ARG A 445 10.78 -28.60 -1.10
N ASN A 446 11.29 -28.13 0.04
CA ASN A 446 11.74 -28.94 1.16
C ASN A 446 10.97 -28.67 2.47
N GLY A 447 10.01 -27.74 2.48
CA GLY A 447 9.21 -27.42 3.66
C GLY A 447 8.41 -28.64 4.13
N GLU A 448 8.12 -28.69 5.43
CA GLU A 448 7.25 -29.70 6.04
C GLU A 448 5.87 -29.68 5.36
N LYS A 449 5.35 -30.83 4.97
CA LYS A 449 4.01 -30.92 4.40
C LYS A 449 2.95 -30.67 5.47
N VAL A 450 1.87 -30.03 5.10
CA VAL A 450 0.72 -29.87 5.99
C VAL A 450 0.00 -31.23 6.18
N GLU A 451 -0.50 -31.45 7.39
CA GLU A 451 -1.18 -32.70 7.75
C GLU A 451 -2.67 -32.71 7.36
N ASN A 452 -3.25 -31.51 7.23
CA ASN A 452 -4.68 -31.33 6.92
C ASN A 452 -4.91 -30.04 6.13
N ASP A 453 -6.14 -29.85 5.67
CA ASP A 453 -6.52 -28.69 4.85
C ASP A 453 -6.64 -27.37 5.62
N ASN A 454 -6.68 -27.41 6.96
CA ASN A 454 -6.79 -26.23 7.82
C ASN A 454 -5.72 -26.24 8.94
N PRO A 455 -4.43 -26.18 8.60
CA PRO A 455 -3.34 -26.27 9.57
C PRO A 455 -3.24 -25.08 10.54
N VAL A 456 -3.93 -23.99 10.23
CA VAL A 456 -3.99 -22.78 11.08
C VAL A 456 -5.24 -22.73 11.95
N GLU A 457 -6.15 -23.70 11.80
CA GLU A 457 -7.41 -23.78 12.54
C GLU A 457 -8.25 -22.50 12.37
N SER A 458 -8.43 -22.07 11.13
CA SER A 458 -9.22 -20.89 10.79
C SER A 458 -10.70 -21.23 10.65
N THR A 459 -11.51 -20.18 10.79
CA THR A 459 -12.98 -20.26 10.69
C THR A 459 -13.51 -19.95 9.29
N THR A 460 -12.70 -19.30 8.45
CA THR A 460 -13.09 -18.76 7.15
C THR A 460 -13.01 -19.79 6.02
N LEU A 461 -13.76 -19.57 4.91
CA LEU A 461 -13.93 -20.54 3.81
C LEU A 461 -12.63 -20.90 3.09
N ASP A 462 -11.68 -20.00 3.00
CA ASP A 462 -10.36 -20.23 2.38
C ASP A 462 -9.60 -21.40 3.02
N TRP A 463 -9.96 -21.76 4.25
CA TRP A 463 -9.40 -22.91 4.98
C TRP A 463 -10.32 -24.15 5.01
N GLN A 464 -11.49 -24.08 4.33
CA GLN A 464 -12.45 -25.19 4.22
C GLN A 464 -12.40 -25.90 2.85
N THR A 465 -11.40 -25.58 2.03
CA THR A 465 -11.13 -26.21 0.74
C THR A 465 -9.84 -27.04 0.81
N PRO A 466 -9.63 -28.03 -0.09
CA PRO A 466 -8.39 -28.79 -0.16
C PRO A 466 -7.12 -27.93 -0.23
N THR A 467 -6.01 -28.46 0.19
CA THR A 467 -4.72 -27.78 0.25
C THR A 467 -3.66 -28.50 -0.61
N PRO A 468 -3.17 -27.89 -1.73
CA PRO A 468 -3.63 -26.63 -2.36
C PRO A 468 -5.06 -26.70 -2.92
N PRO A 469 -5.75 -25.55 -3.10
CA PRO A 469 -7.09 -25.54 -3.69
C PRO A 469 -7.08 -26.13 -5.10
N PRO A 470 -8.11 -26.92 -5.46
CA PRO A 470 -8.25 -27.47 -6.82
C PRO A 470 -8.67 -26.38 -7.81
N HIS A 471 -8.66 -26.72 -9.11
CA HIS A 471 -9.30 -25.87 -10.11
C HIS A 471 -10.80 -25.70 -9.78
N GLY A 472 -11.28 -24.45 -9.75
CA GLY A 472 -12.62 -24.12 -9.28
C GLY A 472 -12.71 -23.99 -7.75
N ASN A 473 -11.57 -23.91 -7.06
CA ASN A 473 -11.41 -23.64 -5.62
C ASN A 473 -12.04 -24.66 -4.68
N PHE A 474 -13.24 -25.14 -4.95
CA PHE A 474 -14.00 -26.07 -4.09
C PHE A 474 -14.41 -27.33 -4.84
N THR A 475 -14.38 -28.48 -4.18
CA THR A 475 -14.89 -29.75 -4.74
C THR A 475 -16.41 -29.80 -4.75
N LYS A 476 -17.06 -29.07 -3.87
CA LYS A 476 -18.51 -28.87 -3.76
C LYS A 476 -18.75 -27.43 -3.31
N GLU A 477 -19.78 -26.79 -3.87
CA GLU A 477 -20.17 -25.44 -3.46
C GLU A 477 -20.38 -25.37 -1.93
N PRO A 478 -19.66 -24.49 -1.21
CA PRO A 478 -19.80 -24.38 0.23
C PRO A 478 -21.09 -23.65 0.60
N GLU A 479 -21.68 -24.01 1.73
CA GLU A 479 -22.83 -23.32 2.31
C GLU A 479 -22.39 -22.66 3.62
N VAL A 480 -22.72 -21.37 3.80
CA VAL A 480 -22.31 -20.56 4.96
C VAL A 480 -23.43 -20.43 5.97
N HIS A 481 -23.20 -20.93 7.15
CA HIS A 481 -24.20 -20.94 8.25
C HIS A 481 -23.95 -19.85 9.29
N GLY A 482 -22.74 -19.28 9.38
CA GLY A 482 -22.42 -18.31 10.42
C GLY A 482 -21.47 -17.17 10.04
N GLU A 483 -21.29 -16.23 10.97
CA GLU A 483 -20.36 -15.10 10.83
C GLU A 483 -18.91 -15.61 10.84
N PRO A 484 -17.93 -14.85 10.26
CA PRO A 484 -16.50 -15.17 10.39
C PRO A 484 -16.02 -15.00 11.84
N TYR A 485 -14.86 -15.54 12.15
CA TYR A 485 -14.13 -15.34 13.42
C TYR A 485 -14.81 -15.92 14.68
N ALA A 486 -15.52 -17.02 14.57
CA ALA A 486 -16.06 -17.72 15.74
C ALA A 486 -14.94 -18.48 16.48
N TYR A 487 -14.11 -17.74 17.19
CA TYR A 487 -13.04 -18.25 18.03
C TYR A 487 -13.42 -18.19 19.51
N SER A 488 -12.97 -19.17 20.30
CA SER A 488 -13.18 -19.27 21.74
C SER A 488 -14.66 -19.10 22.17
N VAL A 489 -15.56 -19.73 21.40
CA VAL A 489 -16.99 -19.71 21.69
C VAL A 489 -17.26 -20.57 22.94
N PRO A 490 -17.90 -20.04 23.99
CA PRO A 490 -18.20 -20.80 25.20
C PRO A 490 -19.05 -22.05 24.90
N GLY A 491 -18.65 -23.19 25.40
CA GLY A 491 -19.35 -24.47 25.23
C GLY A 491 -19.06 -25.21 23.91
N ALA A 492 -18.23 -24.67 23.03
CA ALA A 492 -17.80 -25.37 21.84
C ALA A 492 -16.70 -26.40 22.15
N ASP A 493 -16.69 -27.53 21.43
CA ASP A 493 -15.70 -28.61 21.59
C ASP A 493 -14.29 -28.17 21.14
N LYS A 494 -14.21 -27.23 20.20
CA LYS A 494 -12.96 -26.64 19.69
C LYS A 494 -12.96 -25.13 19.91
N ASP A 495 -11.77 -24.55 19.95
CA ASP A 495 -11.60 -23.10 20.11
C ASP A 495 -11.89 -22.30 18.83
N TYR A 496 -12.33 -22.96 17.76
CA TYR A 496 -12.79 -22.36 16.52
C TYR A 496 -13.97 -23.13 15.91
N ILE A 497 -14.88 -22.42 15.26
CA ILE A 497 -16.03 -23.01 14.56
C ILE A 497 -16.02 -22.55 13.10
N PRO A 498 -15.87 -23.45 12.11
CA PRO A 498 -15.92 -23.12 10.69
C PRO A 498 -17.21 -22.42 10.27
N GLN A 499 -17.16 -21.52 9.28
CA GLN A 499 -18.35 -20.85 8.75
C GLN A 499 -19.36 -21.83 8.13
N THR A 500 -18.91 -23.01 7.72
CA THR A 500 -19.71 -24.08 7.12
C THR A 500 -20.37 -25.02 8.13
N ASP A 501 -20.12 -24.85 9.42
CA ASP A 501 -20.70 -25.72 10.44
C ASP A 501 -22.19 -25.37 10.65
N PRO A 502 -23.15 -26.29 10.35
CA PRO A 502 -24.57 -26.03 10.55
C PRO A 502 -25.00 -26.03 12.01
N ASN A 503 -24.17 -26.60 12.92
CA ASN A 503 -24.50 -26.73 14.35
C ASN A 503 -23.92 -25.57 15.19
N ARG A 504 -23.67 -24.43 14.57
CA ARG A 504 -23.18 -23.26 15.31
C ARG A 504 -24.20 -22.81 16.37
N PRO A 505 -23.72 -22.46 17.57
CA PRO A 505 -24.58 -21.94 18.63
C PRO A 505 -25.18 -20.56 18.28
#